data_4b5b326111030135183050dce0b5be1c
#
_entry.id   4b5b326111030135183050dce0b5be1c
#
_cell.length_a   1.000
_cell.length_b   1.000
_cell.length_c   1.000
_cell.angle_alpha   90.00
_cell.angle_beta   90.00
_cell.angle_gamma   90.00
#
_symmetry.space_group_name_H-M   'P 1'
#
loop_
_entity.id
_entity.type
_entity.pdbx_description
1 polymer ?
#
loop_
_entity_poly.entity_id
_entity_poly.type
_entity_poly.pdbx_seq_one_letter_code
_entity_poly.pdbx_strand_id
1 'polypeptide(L)'
;MEPIKVKKLREGAHLPTYGTEFSAGADLYACLEEAVTIEPGQTKKIPTGLAMELPNGTAGLIYARSSLGTKRGLAPANKVGVVDSDYRGEFMIFLHNHGTEAQTICHGDRVAQLVITPVFTPGFQEAEELSDTARGAGGFGSTGK
;
A
#
# COMPACT_ATOMS: atom_id res chain seq x y z
N MET A 1 12.97 15.04 8.54
CA MET A 1 12.95 13.56 8.70
C MET A 1 14.14 13.00 7.96
N GLU A 2 14.87 12.07 8.57
CA GLU A 2 16.00 11.42 7.90
C GLU A 2 15.51 10.61 6.70
N PRO A 3 16.33 10.50 5.63
CA PRO A 3 16.00 9.66 4.47
C PRO A 3 15.84 8.19 4.88
N ILE A 4 14.86 7.53 4.29
CA ILE A 4 14.66 6.08 4.46
C ILE A 4 15.73 5.33 3.68
N LYS A 5 16.39 4.37 4.33
CA LYS A 5 17.34 3.49 3.65
C LYS A 5 16.58 2.51 2.77
N VAL A 6 16.97 2.44 1.52
CA VAL A 6 16.36 1.56 0.52
C VAL A 6 17.44 0.67 -0.08
N LYS A 7 17.22 -0.64 -0.06
CA LYS A 7 18.07 -1.62 -0.71
C LYS A 7 17.44 -2.09 -2.01
N LYS A 8 18.17 -1.97 -3.11
CA LYS A 8 17.80 -2.63 -4.37
C LYS A 8 18.18 -4.11 -4.30
N LEU A 9 17.20 -4.96 -4.52
CA LEU A 9 17.38 -6.43 -4.50
C LEU A 9 17.71 -6.97 -5.88
N ARG A 10 17.39 -6.21 -6.92
CA ARG A 10 17.69 -6.55 -8.32
C ARG A 10 18.11 -5.31 -9.09
N GLU A 11 18.92 -5.53 -10.13
CA GLU A 11 19.19 -4.51 -11.14
C GLU A 11 17.88 -4.06 -11.80
N GLY A 12 17.78 -2.80 -12.13
CA GLY A 12 16.56 -2.22 -12.72
C GLY A 12 15.46 -1.81 -11.71
N ALA A 13 15.62 -2.09 -10.41
CA ALA A 13 14.72 -1.58 -9.39
C ALA A 13 14.83 -0.04 -9.28
N HIS A 14 13.67 0.62 -9.20
CA HIS A 14 13.57 2.07 -9.05
C HIS A 14 13.26 2.46 -7.62
N LEU A 15 13.97 3.44 -7.06
CA LEU A 15 13.62 4.02 -5.77
C LEU A 15 12.26 4.69 -5.84
N PRO A 16 11.49 4.72 -4.72
CA PRO A 16 10.24 5.46 -4.67
C PRO A 16 10.48 6.94 -4.96
N THR A 17 9.53 7.58 -5.65
CA THR A 17 9.61 9.01 -5.98
C THR A 17 8.33 9.75 -5.62
N TYR A 18 8.47 10.96 -5.11
CA TYR A 18 7.35 11.88 -4.93
C TYR A 18 7.11 12.67 -6.22
N GLY A 19 5.87 12.79 -6.64
CA GLY A 19 5.51 13.55 -7.83
C GLY A 19 5.77 15.06 -7.67
N THR A 20 5.57 15.58 -6.46
CA THR A 20 5.86 16.97 -6.06
C THR A 20 6.43 17.00 -4.65
N GLU A 21 6.98 18.13 -4.23
CA GLU A 21 7.49 18.36 -2.88
C GLU A 21 6.46 18.04 -1.77
N PHE A 22 5.17 18.28 -2.07
CA PHE A 22 4.07 18.10 -1.11
C PHE A 22 3.24 16.85 -1.34
N SER A 23 3.68 15.95 -2.23
CA SER A 23 2.99 14.67 -2.43
C SER A 23 3.04 13.84 -1.15
N ALA A 24 1.88 13.32 -0.70
CA ALA A 24 1.80 12.46 0.49
C ALA A 24 2.32 11.04 0.20
N GLY A 25 2.12 10.54 -1.00
CA GLY A 25 2.53 9.21 -1.43
C GLY A 25 3.71 9.24 -2.39
N ALA A 26 4.68 8.35 -2.15
CA ALA A 26 5.76 8.08 -3.08
C ALA A 26 5.37 6.95 -4.03
N ASP A 27 5.56 7.14 -5.32
CA ASP A 27 5.28 6.12 -6.33
C ASP A 27 6.20 4.91 -6.17
N LEU A 28 5.63 3.72 -6.25
CA LEU A 28 6.33 2.44 -6.33
C LEU A 28 6.25 1.90 -7.75
N TYR A 29 7.37 1.35 -8.21
CA TYR A 29 7.57 0.92 -9.60
C TYR A 29 7.68 -0.59 -9.72
N ALA A 30 7.07 -1.15 -10.78
CA ALA A 30 7.24 -2.55 -11.11
C ALA A 30 8.70 -2.85 -11.52
N CYS A 31 9.27 -3.91 -10.95
CA CYS A 31 10.56 -4.44 -11.34
C CYS A 31 10.36 -5.83 -11.95
N LEU A 32 10.22 -5.90 -13.26
CA LEU A 32 9.83 -7.08 -14.01
C LEU A 32 10.85 -7.41 -15.08
N GLU A 33 11.07 -8.71 -15.33
CA GLU A 33 11.81 -9.21 -16.50
C GLU A 33 10.91 -9.26 -17.73
N GLU A 34 9.63 -9.64 -17.53
CA GLU A 34 8.59 -9.71 -18.57
C GLU A 34 7.33 -9.01 -18.12
N ALA A 35 6.57 -8.47 -19.07
CA ALA A 35 5.28 -7.86 -18.81
C ALA A 35 4.30 -8.87 -18.19
N VAL A 36 3.48 -8.40 -17.26
CA VAL A 36 2.49 -9.22 -16.55
C VAL A 36 1.09 -8.74 -16.95
N THR A 37 0.30 -9.63 -17.52
CA THR A 37 -1.11 -9.37 -17.83
C THR A 37 -2.00 -9.87 -16.71
N ILE A 38 -2.93 -9.02 -16.28
CA ILE A 38 -3.89 -9.29 -15.22
C ILE A 38 -5.27 -9.27 -15.84
N GLU A 39 -5.88 -10.44 -15.98
CA GLU A 39 -7.24 -10.58 -16.49
C GLU A 39 -8.27 -10.09 -15.45
N PRO A 40 -9.49 -9.71 -15.87
CA PRO A 40 -10.56 -9.36 -14.93
C PRO A 40 -10.76 -10.42 -13.85
N GLY A 41 -10.81 -9.97 -12.59
CA GLY A 41 -10.95 -10.84 -11.42
C GLY A 41 -9.67 -11.53 -10.97
N GLN A 42 -8.56 -11.39 -11.68
CA GLN A 42 -7.27 -11.96 -11.27
C GLN A 42 -6.48 -11.03 -10.34
N THR A 43 -5.66 -11.66 -9.51
CA THR A 43 -4.64 -11.00 -8.70
C THR A 43 -3.26 -11.49 -9.12
N LYS A 44 -2.34 -10.58 -9.40
CA LYS A 44 -0.95 -10.91 -9.75
C LYS A 44 0.02 -10.19 -8.81
N LYS A 45 1.07 -10.88 -8.46
CA LYS A 45 2.18 -10.34 -7.67
C LYS A 45 3.10 -9.52 -8.58
N ILE A 46 3.27 -8.23 -8.23
CA ILE A 46 4.17 -7.31 -8.91
C ILE A 46 5.32 -6.95 -7.97
N PRO A 47 6.53 -7.46 -8.19
CA PRO A 47 7.68 -7.11 -7.39
C PRO A 47 8.15 -5.68 -7.67
N THR A 48 8.65 -5.00 -6.62
CA THR A 48 9.31 -3.69 -6.76
C THR A 48 10.83 -3.81 -6.82
N GLY A 49 11.38 -4.93 -6.40
CA GLY A 49 12.82 -5.12 -6.26
C GLY A 49 13.44 -4.33 -5.11
N LEU A 50 12.63 -3.84 -4.16
CA LEU A 50 13.08 -2.98 -3.07
C LEU A 50 12.78 -3.60 -1.71
N ALA A 51 13.73 -3.46 -0.78
CA ALA A 51 13.54 -3.60 0.65
C ALA A 51 13.86 -2.26 1.33
N MET A 52 13.13 -1.91 2.38
CA MET A 52 13.27 -0.60 3.04
C MET A 52 13.35 -0.74 4.55
N GLU A 53 14.04 0.21 5.17
CA GLU A 53 14.13 0.34 6.62
C GLU A 53 13.29 1.55 7.05
N LEU A 54 12.04 1.30 7.42
CA LEU A 54 11.13 2.35 7.87
C LEU A 54 11.49 2.80 9.29
N PRO A 55 11.32 4.10 9.62
CA PRO A 55 11.58 4.59 10.96
C PRO A 55 10.70 3.91 12.02
N ASN A 56 11.25 3.63 13.19
CA ASN A 56 10.46 3.12 14.31
C ASN A 56 9.32 4.07 14.66
N GLY A 57 8.17 3.51 15.06
CA GLY A 57 6.96 4.29 15.33
C GLY A 57 6.21 4.75 14.07
N THR A 58 6.59 4.23 12.90
CA THR A 58 5.86 4.46 11.65
C THR A 58 5.45 3.15 10.99
N ALA A 59 4.50 3.23 10.07
CA ALA A 59 4.18 2.17 9.13
C ALA A 59 4.20 2.72 7.69
N GLY A 60 4.49 1.85 6.76
CA GLY A 60 4.29 2.12 5.35
C GLY A 60 2.90 1.64 4.92
N LEU A 61 2.08 2.55 4.41
CA LEU A 61 0.77 2.21 3.87
C LEU A 61 0.83 2.23 2.35
N ILE A 62 0.49 1.10 1.74
CA ILE A 62 0.52 0.93 0.28
C ILE A 62 -0.89 1.06 -0.25
N TYR A 63 -1.12 2.11 -1.02
CA TYR A 63 -2.40 2.44 -1.63
C TYR A 63 -2.36 2.28 -3.15
N ALA A 64 -3.54 2.17 -3.75
CA ALA A 64 -3.69 2.33 -5.18
C ALA A 64 -3.29 3.75 -5.61
N ARG A 65 -2.75 3.86 -6.83
CA ARG A 65 -2.65 5.15 -7.51
C ARG A 65 -4.01 5.50 -8.11
N SER A 66 -4.39 6.78 -8.08
CA SER A 66 -5.71 7.23 -8.53
C SER A 66 -6.03 6.80 -9.97
N SER A 67 -5.11 7.04 -10.91
CA SER A 67 -5.33 6.68 -12.33
C SER A 67 -5.38 5.16 -12.55
N LEU A 68 -4.60 4.38 -11.81
CA LEU A 68 -4.63 2.92 -11.90
C LEU A 68 -5.96 2.37 -11.39
N GLY A 69 -6.41 2.83 -10.23
CA GLY A 69 -7.65 2.37 -9.61
C GLY A 69 -8.89 2.81 -10.37
N THR A 70 -8.95 4.09 -10.78
CA THR A 70 -10.16 4.65 -11.38
C THR A 70 -10.29 4.41 -12.88
N LYS A 71 -9.19 4.40 -13.63
CA LYS A 71 -9.22 4.27 -15.08
C LYS A 71 -8.92 2.85 -15.57
N ARG A 72 -8.06 2.13 -14.88
CA ARG A 72 -7.60 0.80 -15.28
C ARG A 72 -8.16 -0.33 -14.45
N GLY A 73 -8.90 -0.03 -13.39
CA GLY A 73 -9.49 -1.04 -12.51
C GLY A 73 -8.48 -1.87 -11.72
N LEU A 74 -7.27 -1.36 -11.49
CA LEU A 74 -6.22 -2.05 -10.76
C LEU A 74 -5.97 -1.43 -9.38
N ALA A 75 -6.00 -2.24 -8.35
CA ALA A 75 -5.69 -1.82 -6.99
C ALA A 75 -5.01 -2.95 -6.21
N PRO A 76 -4.28 -2.63 -5.13
CA PRO A 76 -3.80 -3.66 -4.23
C PRO A 76 -4.94 -4.55 -3.73
N ALA A 77 -4.77 -5.87 -3.80
CA ALA A 77 -5.81 -6.84 -3.43
C ALA A 77 -6.21 -6.75 -1.96
N ASN A 78 -5.28 -6.38 -1.08
CA ASN A 78 -5.51 -6.15 0.35
C ASN A 78 -6.11 -4.77 0.67
N LYS A 79 -6.50 -4.00 -0.34
CA LYS A 79 -7.06 -2.64 -0.28
C LYS A 79 -6.03 -1.61 0.21
N VAL A 80 -5.44 -1.82 1.38
CA VAL A 80 -4.28 -1.09 1.90
C VAL A 80 -3.28 -2.11 2.40
N GLY A 81 -2.07 -2.11 1.83
CA GLY A 81 -0.96 -2.87 2.37
C GLY A 81 -0.40 -2.16 3.60
N VAL A 82 -0.22 -2.87 4.69
CA VAL A 82 0.43 -2.34 5.90
C VAL A 82 1.80 -2.98 6.03
N VAL A 83 2.83 -2.14 6.01
CA VAL A 83 4.23 -2.58 6.14
C VAL A 83 4.77 -2.10 7.48
N ASP A 84 5.15 -3.03 8.31
CA ASP A 84 5.72 -2.77 9.63
C ASP A 84 7.13 -2.17 9.52
N SER A 85 7.53 -1.38 10.52
CA SER A 85 8.85 -0.73 10.51
C SER A 85 10.02 -1.72 10.60
N ASP A 86 9.80 -2.92 11.15
CA ASP A 86 10.79 -4.00 11.26
C ASP A 86 10.78 -4.98 10.07
N TYR A 87 9.90 -4.79 9.09
CA TYR A 87 9.89 -5.62 7.88
C TYR A 87 11.12 -5.31 7.01
N ARG A 88 11.85 -6.35 6.63
CA ARG A 88 13.08 -6.27 5.81
C ARG A 88 12.97 -7.03 4.50
N GLY A 89 11.80 -7.57 4.20
CA GLY A 89 11.54 -8.28 2.94
C GLY A 89 11.28 -7.31 1.77
N GLU A 90 11.11 -7.89 0.60
CA GLU A 90 10.77 -7.14 -0.60
C GLU A 90 9.36 -6.56 -0.52
N PHE A 91 9.20 -5.32 -0.92
CA PHE A 91 7.90 -4.69 -1.12
C PHE A 91 7.25 -5.26 -2.37
N MET A 92 6.26 -6.12 -2.16
CA MET A 92 5.50 -6.80 -3.23
C MET A 92 4.11 -6.17 -3.32
N ILE A 93 3.69 -5.85 -4.54
CA ILE A 93 2.37 -5.30 -4.79
C ILE A 93 1.51 -6.40 -5.43
N PHE A 94 0.47 -6.86 -4.74
CA PHE A 94 -0.49 -7.79 -5.28
C PHE A 94 -1.62 -6.99 -5.91
N LEU A 95 -1.57 -6.78 -7.24
CA LEU A 95 -2.59 -6.05 -7.97
C LEU A 95 -3.76 -6.95 -8.33
N HIS A 96 -4.96 -6.51 -7.99
CA HIS A 96 -6.22 -7.12 -8.38
C HIS A 96 -6.87 -6.30 -9.48
N ASN A 97 -7.32 -6.96 -10.53
CA ASN A 97 -8.11 -6.34 -11.59
C ASN A 97 -9.60 -6.45 -11.25
N HIS A 98 -10.17 -5.34 -10.79
CA HIS A 98 -11.61 -5.22 -10.51
C HIS A 98 -12.41 -4.62 -11.67
N GLY A 99 -11.74 -4.41 -12.82
CA GLY A 99 -12.35 -3.93 -14.06
C GLY A 99 -12.88 -5.05 -14.93
N THR A 100 -13.22 -4.70 -16.16
CA THR A 100 -13.80 -5.60 -17.17
C THR A 100 -12.86 -5.94 -18.31
N GLU A 101 -11.68 -5.32 -18.35
CA GLU A 101 -10.68 -5.51 -19.40
C GLU A 101 -9.35 -5.99 -18.82
N ALA A 102 -8.64 -6.83 -19.56
CA ALA A 102 -7.27 -7.23 -19.21
C ALA A 102 -6.35 -6.01 -19.15
N GLN A 103 -5.45 -5.99 -18.17
CA GLN A 103 -4.48 -4.93 -17.99
C GLN A 103 -3.07 -5.51 -17.99
N THR A 104 -2.13 -4.83 -18.64
CA THR A 104 -0.75 -5.26 -18.71
C THR A 104 0.14 -4.29 -17.95
N ILE A 105 0.98 -4.82 -17.06
CA ILE A 105 2.00 -4.10 -16.32
C ILE A 105 3.36 -4.39 -16.94
N CYS A 106 4.07 -3.34 -17.30
CA CYS A 106 5.44 -3.42 -17.81
C CYS A 106 6.45 -3.00 -16.74
N HIS A 107 7.71 -3.42 -16.90
CA HIS A 107 8.80 -2.93 -16.07
C HIS A 107 8.83 -1.40 -16.05
N GLY A 108 9.00 -0.81 -14.86
CA GLY A 108 9.04 0.64 -14.69
C GLY A 108 7.67 1.32 -14.59
N ASP A 109 6.57 0.59 -14.75
CA ASP A 109 5.25 1.13 -14.49
C ASP A 109 5.07 1.46 -13.00
N ARG A 110 4.40 2.59 -12.74
CA ARG A 110 4.02 2.97 -11.38
C ARG A 110 2.77 2.20 -10.97
N VAL A 111 2.90 1.33 -9.98
CA VAL A 111 1.87 0.32 -9.64
C VAL A 111 1.16 0.55 -8.32
N ALA A 112 1.73 1.37 -7.46
CA ALA A 112 1.14 1.73 -6.17
C ALA A 112 1.78 3.03 -5.67
N GLN A 113 1.31 3.52 -4.54
CA GLN A 113 1.96 4.61 -3.80
C GLN A 113 2.14 4.23 -2.33
N LEU A 114 3.27 4.64 -1.77
CA LEU A 114 3.66 4.39 -0.39
C LEU A 114 3.50 5.68 0.42
N VAL A 115 2.71 5.62 1.48
CA VAL A 115 2.56 6.70 2.47
C VAL A 115 3.21 6.26 3.77
N ILE A 116 4.12 7.06 4.32
CA ILE A 116 4.70 6.83 5.64
C ILE A 116 3.89 7.59 6.68
N THR A 117 3.38 6.87 7.69
CA THR A 117 2.51 7.46 8.71
C THR A 117 2.96 7.05 10.11
N PRO A 118 2.86 7.95 11.11
CA PRO A 118 3.03 7.57 12.51
C PRO A 118 1.96 6.55 12.93
N VAL A 119 2.33 5.62 13.80
CA VAL A 119 1.41 4.62 14.36
C VAL A 119 1.63 4.48 15.86
N PHE A 120 0.54 4.14 16.56
CA PHE A 120 0.57 3.75 17.95
C PHE A 120 0.40 2.24 18.06
N THR A 121 1.17 1.60 18.93
CA THR A 121 1.13 0.16 19.17
C THR A 121 0.86 -0.13 20.65
N PRO A 122 -0.28 0.32 21.21
CA PRO A 122 -0.62 0.06 22.60
C PRO A 122 -0.86 -1.45 22.82
N GLY A 123 -0.57 -1.91 24.02
CA GLY A 123 -1.00 -3.25 24.44
C GLY A 123 -2.53 -3.32 24.55
N PHE A 124 -3.07 -4.53 24.47
CA PHE A 124 -4.49 -4.79 24.69
C PHE A 124 -4.67 -5.49 26.04
N GLN A 125 -5.65 -5.02 26.81
CA GLN A 125 -6.04 -5.61 28.09
C GLN A 125 -7.52 -5.97 28.04
N GLU A 126 -7.82 -7.20 28.40
CA GLU A 126 -9.21 -7.61 28.57
C GLU A 126 -9.86 -6.85 29.74
N ALA A 127 -11.08 -6.39 29.54
CA ALA A 127 -11.88 -5.71 30.55
C ALA A 127 -13.32 -6.26 30.52
N GLU A 128 -13.93 -6.40 31.69
CA GLU A 128 -15.34 -6.84 31.80
C GLU A 128 -16.30 -5.73 31.33
N GLU A 129 -15.92 -4.48 31.53
CA GLU A 129 -16.74 -3.32 31.17
C GLU A 129 -15.89 -2.24 30.51
N LEU A 130 -16.51 -1.49 29.60
CA LEU A 130 -15.96 -0.29 29.00
C LEU A 130 -16.68 0.95 29.55
N SER A 131 -16.02 2.11 29.51
CA SER A 131 -16.62 3.36 29.91
C SER A 131 -17.82 3.73 29.03
N ASP A 132 -18.82 4.37 29.61
CA ASP A 132 -20.00 4.86 28.90
C ASP A 132 -19.68 6.08 28.04
N THR A 133 -20.37 6.18 26.91
CA THR A 133 -20.36 7.37 26.05
C THR A 133 -21.75 7.70 25.58
N ALA A 134 -22.00 8.95 25.16
CA ALA A 134 -23.29 9.36 24.62
C ALA A 134 -23.67 8.56 23.35
N ARG A 135 -22.68 8.10 22.57
CA ARG A 135 -22.91 7.25 21.38
C ARG A 135 -23.24 5.80 21.75
N GLY A 136 -22.64 5.26 22.82
CA GLY A 136 -22.73 3.85 23.18
C GLY A 136 -22.36 2.94 22.02
N ALA A 137 -23.20 1.92 21.77
CA ALA A 137 -23.02 0.94 20.70
C ALA A 137 -23.57 1.40 19.33
N GLY A 138 -24.04 2.63 19.22
CA GLY A 138 -24.63 3.15 17.97
C GLY A 138 -23.64 3.22 16.81
N GLY A 139 -24.04 2.70 15.67
CA GLY A 139 -23.25 2.69 14.44
C GLY A 139 -24.08 2.25 13.25
N PHE A 140 -23.43 2.06 12.09
CA PHE A 140 -24.07 1.55 10.87
C PHE A 140 -25.33 2.33 10.45
N GLY A 141 -25.30 3.67 10.56
CA GLY A 141 -26.44 4.52 10.22
C GLY A 141 -27.46 4.73 11.36
N SER A 142 -27.15 4.37 12.60
CA SER A 142 -28.02 4.57 13.76
C SER A 142 -28.31 6.06 14.05
N THR A 143 -27.52 6.99 13.54
CA THR A 143 -27.66 8.45 13.68
C THR A 143 -28.45 9.10 12.53
N GLY A 144 -29.06 8.32 11.65
CA GLY A 144 -29.83 8.79 10.50
C GLY A 144 -29.10 8.63 9.16
N LYS A 145 -29.78 9.02 8.09
CA LYS A 145 -29.25 9.01 6.72
C LYS A 145 -28.42 10.26 6.44
#